data_8b8b38046742b07072cf0f3036d8d5e2
#
_entry.id   8b8b38046742b07072cf0f3036d8d5e2
#
_cell.length_a   1.000
_cell.length_b   1.000
_cell.length_c   1.000
_cell.angle_alpha   90.00
_cell.angle_beta   90.00
_cell.angle_gamma   90.00
#
_symmetry.space_group_name_H-M   'P 1'
#
loop_
_entity.id
_entity.type
_entity.pdbx_description
1 polymer ?
#
loop_
_entity_poly.entity_id
_entity_poly.type
_entity_poly.pdbx_seq_one_letter_code
_entity_poly.pdbx_strand_id
1 'polypeptide(L)'
;RKSEKLASLDPNQLALFDTLANPRQEETDLVETGVGTRTCKQDGKKKESRRNRELLEGLPVVEVIVEPDNVDLNRYRRIGEERTRTLEFEPGKLYVKETVRPKYGLKNNLSLPKEGESGVIIAPLPPSPIYKCLAGPSLLAEILLQKYEYHVPFYRQVKEYRHLGVRLPESTLSGWFKPVCELLSPLYSELVKLVTGSGYVQVDETTVRVINKGKGKTDKEYLWMVRAVMEKQVIFHYDDGSRSGQTIRNLLKDFKGYLQSDGYSAYNAFDGTKDVCLIACLAHIRRHMELALDENRSLAEYALKQIQELYHIEQIADARKLDAQGRCALRQRLATPILDSFEKW
;
A
#
# COMPACT_ATOMS: atom_id res chain seq x y z
N ARG A 1 9.35 23.32 -1.00
CA ARG A 1 8.43 24.08 -0.14
C ARG A 1 9.27 24.66 0.99
N LYS A 2 9.32 25.99 1.08
CA LYS A 2 9.91 26.67 2.24
C LYS A 2 9.16 26.17 3.47
N SER A 3 9.87 25.65 4.47
CA SER A 3 9.30 25.40 5.79
C SER A 3 8.75 26.73 6.28
N GLU A 4 7.45 26.82 6.48
CA GLU A 4 6.85 27.93 7.19
C GLU A 4 7.49 27.97 8.58
N LYS A 5 8.25 29.03 8.85
CA LYS A 5 8.65 29.33 10.22
C LYS A 5 7.34 29.59 10.95
N LEU A 6 6.98 28.74 11.89
CA LEU A 6 5.92 29.01 12.84
C LEU A 6 6.21 30.38 13.46
N ALA A 7 5.41 31.37 13.11
CA ALA A 7 5.35 32.61 13.85
C ALA A 7 4.98 32.23 15.30
N SER A 8 5.55 32.93 16.27
CA SER A 8 5.34 32.70 17.69
C SER A 8 3.85 32.47 17.98
N LEU A 9 3.52 31.24 18.37
CA LEU A 9 2.15 30.88 18.77
C LEU A 9 1.82 31.64 20.06
N ASP A 10 0.61 32.20 20.12
CA ASP A 10 0.01 32.79 21.31
C ASP A 10 0.10 31.78 22.48
N PRO A 11 0.53 32.18 23.68
CA PRO A 11 0.60 31.29 24.86
C PRO A 11 -0.71 30.53 25.14
N ASN A 12 -1.87 31.11 24.81
CA ASN A 12 -3.17 30.44 24.94
C ASN A 12 -3.41 29.32 23.91
N GLN A 13 -2.71 29.32 22.76
CA GLN A 13 -2.74 28.23 21.80
C GLN A 13 -1.85 27.06 22.24
N LEU A 14 -0.75 27.33 22.94
CA LEU A 14 0.11 26.29 23.50
C LEU A 14 -0.62 25.48 24.58
N ALA A 15 -1.43 26.12 25.42
CA ALA A 15 -2.23 25.45 26.44
C ALA A 15 -3.29 24.49 25.86
N LEU A 16 -3.78 24.76 24.65
CA LEU A 16 -4.73 23.89 23.94
C LEU A 16 -4.04 22.60 23.43
N PHE A 17 -2.77 22.67 23.07
CA PHE A 17 -1.99 21.52 22.60
C PHE A 17 -1.52 20.65 23.77
N ASP A 18 -1.20 21.20 24.92
CA ASP A 18 -0.81 20.46 26.13
C ASP A 18 -1.98 19.61 26.68
N THR A 19 -3.21 20.11 26.59
CA THR A 19 -4.41 19.35 26.99
C THR A 19 -4.70 18.17 26.06
N LEU A 20 -4.22 18.19 24.81
CA LEU A 20 -4.35 17.10 23.85
C LEU A 20 -3.18 16.11 23.89
N ALA A 21 -2.05 16.47 24.50
CA ALA A 21 -0.82 15.68 24.54
C ALA A 21 -0.71 14.73 25.76
N ASN A 22 -1.63 14.82 26.73
CA ASN A 22 -1.68 13.90 27.87
C ASN A 22 -2.93 13.01 27.82
N PRO A 23 -2.92 11.89 27.10
CA PRO A 23 -3.89 10.85 27.33
C PRO A 23 -3.58 10.21 28.67
N ARG A 24 -4.54 10.23 29.61
CA ARG A 24 -4.50 9.44 30.83
C ARG A 24 -4.04 8.03 30.49
N GLN A 25 -3.04 7.55 31.20
CA GLN A 25 -2.59 6.16 31.17
C GLN A 25 -3.78 5.25 31.51
N GLU A 26 -4.37 4.62 30.49
CA GLU A 26 -5.16 3.43 30.70
C GLU A 26 -4.17 2.28 30.84
N GLU A 27 -4.21 1.62 31.97
CA GLU A 27 -3.45 0.42 32.29
C GLU A 27 -3.63 -0.62 31.18
N THR A 28 -2.55 -0.93 30.48
CA THR A 28 -2.50 -2.01 29.52
C THR A 28 -2.22 -3.30 30.25
N ASP A 29 -3.26 -4.11 30.50
CA ASP A 29 -3.09 -5.52 30.83
C ASP A 29 -2.40 -6.23 29.67
N LEU A 30 -1.12 -6.52 29.87
CA LEU A 30 -0.30 -7.35 29.00
C LEU A 30 -0.77 -8.79 29.14
N VAL A 31 -1.56 -9.28 28.21
CA VAL A 31 -1.83 -10.70 28.07
C VAL A 31 -0.69 -11.31 27.25
N GLU A 32 0.18 -12.03 27.93
CA GLU A 32 1.18 -12.91 27.30
C GLU A 32 0.49 -13.98 26.46
N THR A 33 0.67 -13.93 25.14
CA THR A 33 0.25 -15.00 24.23
C THR A 33 1.34 -16.08 24.16
N GLY A 34 1.23 -17.06 25.04
CA GLY A 34 1.99 -18.31 24.90
C GLY A 34 1.55 -19.07 23.65
N VAL A 35 2.52 -19.42 22.80
CA VAL A 35 2.32 -20.29 21.65
C VAL A 35 2.16 -21.73 22.17
N GLY A 36 0.90 -22.16 22.33
CA GLY A 36 0.57 -23.55 22.65
C GLY A 36 -0.06 -24.23 21.44
N THR A 37 0.63 -25.21 20.89
CA THR A 37 0.06 -26.18 19.93
C THR A 37 -1.09 -26.93 20.60
N ARG A 38 -2.32 -26.65 20.18
CA ARG A 38 -3.51 -27.40 20.63
C ARG A 38 -4.02 -28.30 19.51
N THR A 39 -3.91 -29.59 19.77
CA THR A 39 -4.62 -30.66 19.06
C THR A 39 -6.13 -30.38 19.03
N CYS A 40 -6.74 -30.49 17.84
CA CYS A 40 -8.18 -30.38 17.67
C CYS A 40 -8.90 -31.52 18.43
N LYS A 41 -9.62 -31.18 19.48
CA LYS A 41 -10.76 -32.01 19.95
C LYS A 41 -12.02 -31.48 19.30
N GLN A 42 -12.75 -32.37 18.63
CA GLN A 42 -14.11 -32.16 18.14
C GLN A 42 -15.04 -31.97 19.32
N ASP A 43 -16.12 -31.21 19.05
CA ASP A 43 -17.31 -30.96 19.85
C ASP A 43 -17.24 -29.81 20.88
N GLY A 44 -17.85 -28.73 20.44
CA GLY A 44 -18.30 -27.62 21.23
C GLY A 44 -18.81 -26.52 20.31
N LYS A 45 -20.11 -26.16 20.38
CA LYS A 45 -20.65 -24.95 19.73
C LYS A 45 -19.69 -23.79 20.02
N LYS A 46 -18.90 -23.37 19.01
CA LYS A 46 -18.03 -22.20 19.15
C LYS A 46 -18.93 -20.99 19.41
N LYS A 47 -19.03 -20.58 20.67
CA LYS A 47 -19.67 -19.32 21.04
C LYS A 47 -18.87 -18.20 20.40
N GLU A 48 -19.57 -17.32 19.67
CA GLU A 48 -19.00 -16.05 19.24
C GLU A 48 -18.36 -15.34 20.43
N SER A 49 -17.15 -14.81 20.25
CA SER A 49 -16.45 -14.08 21.31
C SER A 49 -17.36 -12.95 21.83
N ARG A 50 -17.50 -12.82 23.14
CA ARG A 50 -18.26 -11.73 23.77
C ARG A 50 -17.87 -10.37 23.21
N ARG A 51 -16.57 -10.17 23.00
CA ARG A 51 -16.01 -8.96 22.40
C ARG A 51 -16.53 -8.70 20.99
N ASN A 52 -16.59 -9.72 20.12
CA ASN A 52 -17.09 -9.55 18.76
C ASN A 52 -18.58 -9.22 18.75
N ARG A 53 -19.36 -9.80 19.64
CA ARG A 53 -20.78 -9.51 19.78
C ARG A 53 -21.02 -8.05 20.18
N GLU A 54 -20.29 -7.56 21.17
CA GLU A 54 -20.36 -6.16 21.64
C GLU A 54 -19.93 -5.17 20.55
N LEU A 55 -18.93 -5.54 19.71
CA LEU A 55 -18.48 -4.70 18.58
C LEU A 55 -19.51 -4.57 17.45
N LEU A 56 -20.29 -5.60 17.22
CA LEU A 56 -21.27 -5.66 16.12
C LEU A 56 -22.67 -5.17 16.53
N GLU A 57 -22.86 -4.89 17.80
CA GLU A 57 -24.15 -4.45 18.34
C GLU A 57 -24.54 -3.07 17.78
N GLY A 58 -25.77 -2.95 17.31
CA GLY A 58 -26.31 -1.69 16.78
C GLY A 58 -26.00 -1.41 15.29
N LEU A 59 -25.25 -2.30 14.60
CA LEU A 59 -25.02 -2.15 13.17
C LEU A 59 -26.11 -2.86 12.35
N PRO A 60 -26.44 -2.34 11.14
CA PRO A 60 -27.32 -3.03 10.21
C PRO A 60 -26.73 -4.38 9.81
N VAL A 61 -27.57 -5.41 9.76
CA VAL A 61 -27.17 -6.78 9.40
C VAL A 61 -27.72 -7.11 8.02
N VAL A 62 -26.82 -7.54 7.13
CA VAL A 62 -27.17 -8.09 5.82
C VAL A 62 -26.98 -9.60 5.90
N GLU A 63 -28.08 -10.35 5.78
CA GLU A 63 -28.05 -11.80 5.81
C GLU A 63 -27.79 -12.36 4.41
N VAL A 64 -26.82 -13.27 4.31
CA VAL A 64 -26.50 -14.01 3.08
C VAL A 64 -26.63 -15.49 3.37
N ILE A 65 -27.58 -16.16 2.72
CA ILE A 65 -27.80 -17.60 2.87
C ILE A 65 -26.95 -18.32 1.82
N VAL A 66 -26.13 -19.26 2.27
CA VAL A 66 -25.28 -20.09 1.40
C VAL A 66 -25.76 -21.52 1.54
N GLU A 67 -26.55 -21.98 0.56
CA GLU A 67 -27.04 -23.35 0.49
C GLU A 67 -25.93 -24.29 -0.02
N PRO A 68 -25.87 -25.52 0.48
CA PRO A 68 -25.00 -26.55 -0.06
C PRO A 68 -25.51 -27.03 -1.42
N ASP A 69 -24.57 -27.26 -2.36
CA ASP A 69 -24.89 -27.79 -3.67
C ASP A 69 -25.41 -29.25 -3.55
N ASN A 70 -26.38 -29.61 -4.39
CA ASN A 70 -26.86 -30.98 -4.59
C ASN A 70 -27.43 -31.70 -3.34
N VAL A 71 -28.16 -30.99 -2.49
CA VAL A 71 -28.88 -31.61 -1.38
C VAL A 71 -30.17 -32.29 -1.88
N ASP A 72 -30.21 -33.61 -1.80
CA ASP A 72 -31.45 -34.36 -2.07
C ASP A 72 -32.45 -34.19 -0.90
N LEU A 73 -33.43 -33.30 -1.08
CA LEU A 73 -34.46 -32.99 -0.09
C LEU A 73 -35.39 -34.19 0.23
N ASN A 74 -35.38 -35.28 -0.58
CA ASN A 74 -36.09 -36.48 -0.24
C ASN A 74 -35.40 -37.29 0.86
N ARG A 75 -34.06 -37.23 0.91
CA ARG A 75 -33.22 -37.97 1.86
C ARG A 75 -32.83 -37.14 3.07
N TYR A 76 -32.62 -35.84 2.89
CA TYR A 76 -32.14 -34.93 3.93
C TYR A 76 -33.20 -33.95 4.41
N ARG A 77 -33.10 -33.54 5.66
CA ARG A 77 -33.90 -32.45 6.24
C ARG A 77 -32.97 -31.41 6.86
N ARG A 78 -33.37 -30.16 6.80
CA ARG A 78 -32.67 -29.08 7.53
C ARG A 78 -32.75 -29.35 9.04
N ILE A 79 -31.62 -29.47 9.70
CA ILE A 79 -31.49 -29.73 11.15
C ILE A 79 -31.00 -28.55 11.94
N GLY A 80 -30.50 -27.50 11.25
CA GLY A 80 -29.99 -26.31 11.87
C GLY A 80 -29.24 -25.43 10.86
N GLU A 81 -28.57 -24.43 11.36
CA GLU A 81 -27.77 -23.51 10.56
C GLU A 81 -26.55 -23.11 11.35
N GLU A 82 -25.48 -22.73 10.65
CA GLU A 82 -24.30 -22.12 11.21
C GLU A 82 -24.23 -20.69 10.71
N ARG A 83 -24.12 -19.72 11.65
CA ARG A 83 -24.06 -18.29 11.37
C ARG A 83 -22.65 -17.79 11.60
N THR A 84 -22.09 -17.16 10.57
CA THR A 84 -20.78 -16.48 10.63
C THR A 84 -20.99 -15.00 10.33
N ARG A 85 -20.43 -14.13 11.17
CA ARG A 85 -20.55 -12.67 11.02
C ARG A 85 -19.25 -12.08 10.61
N THR A 86 -19.27 -11.21 9.61
CA THR A 86 -18.14 -10.38 9.17
C THR A 86 -18.56 -8.93 9.19
N LEU A 87 -17.62 -8.05 9.50
CA LEU A 87 -17.83 -6.61 9.42
C LEU A 87 -17.40 -6.15 8.02
N GLU A 88 -18.36 -5.63 7.26
CA GLU A 88 -18.15 -5.13 5.90
C GLU A 88 -18.27 -3.61 5.87
N PHE A 89 -17.69 -2.99 4.84
CA PHE A 89 -17.72 -1.57 4.61
C PHE A 89 -18.28 -1.25 3.22
N GLU A 90 -19.26 -0.36 3.18
CA GLU A 90 -19.64 0.40 1.99
C GLU A 90 -19.21 1.84 2.19
N PRO A 91 -18.82 2.62 1.16
CA PRO A 91 -18.41 4.01 1.31
C PRO A 91 -19.38 4.81 2.19
N GLY A 92 -18.87 5.31 3.33
CA GLY A 92 -19.67 6.03 4.33
C GLY A 92 -20.57 5.17 5.22
N LYS A 93 -20.52 3.82 5.15
CA LYS A 93 -21.38 2.93 5.94
C LYS A 93 -20.67 1.65 6.37
N LEU A 94 -20.75 1.35 7.66
CA LEU A 94 -20.35 0.03 8.19
C LEU A 94 -21.60 -0.84 8.38
N TYR A 95 -21.48 -2.09 8.02
CA TYR A 95 -22.55 -3.07 8.22
C TYR A 95 -22.01 -4.46 8.58
N VAL A 96 -22.83 -5.27 9.18
CA VAL A 96 -22.50 -6.66 9.51
C VAL A 96 -23.06 -7.57 8.41
N LYS A 97 -22.16 -8.29 7.73
CA LYS A 97 -22.55 -9.37 6.83
C LYS A 97 -22.65 -10.66 7.62
N GLU A 98 -23.85 -11.16 7.81
CA GLU A 98 -24.09 -12.43 8.48
C GLU A 98 -24.26 -13.53 7.44
N THR A 99 -23.30 -14.46 7.38
CA THR A 99 -23.37 -15.62 6.48
C THR A 99 -24.02 -16.78 7.22
N VAL A 100 -25.19 -17.18 6.76
CA VAL A 100 -25.97 -18.28 7.30
C VAL A 100 -25.76 -19.51 6.43
N ARG A 101 -25.34 -20.61 7.02
CA ARG A 101 -25.13 -21.90 6.34
C ARG A 101 -26.05 -22.94 6.96
N PRO A 102 -27.16 -23.30 6.31
CA PRO A 102 -28.04 -24.34 6.78
C PRO A 102 -27.35 -25.70 6.87
N LYS A 103 -27.69 -26.46 7.88
CA LYS A 103 -27.25 -27.85 8.07
C LYS A 103 -28.38 -28.81 7.77
N TYR A 104 -28.08 -29.78 6.93
CA TYR A 104 -29.03 -30.82 6.54
C TYR A 104 -28.59 -32.16 7.11
N GLY A 105 -29.49 -32.83 7.83
CA GLY A 105 -29.28 -34.16 8.34
C GLY A 105 -30.21 -35.17 7.65
N LEU A 106 -29.86 -36.47 7.69
CA LEU A 106 -30.68 -37.53 7.19
C LEU A 106 -32.06 -37.55 7.91
N LYS A 107 -33.12 -37.84 7.17
CA LYS A 107 -34.44 -38.07 7.74
C LYS A 107 -34.46 -39.41 8.51
N ASN A 108 -35.16 -39.46 9.64
CA ASN A 108 -35.17 -40.58 10.57
C ASN A 108 -35.60 -41.95 9.98
N ASN A 109 -36.14 -41.98 8.76
CA ASN A 109 -36.61 -43.19 8.08
C ASN A 109 -35.59 -43.77 7.08
N LEU A 110 -34.41 -43.20 6.97
CA LEU A 110 -33.35 -43.66 6.07
C LEU A 110 -32.25 -44.31 6.92
N SER A 111 -31.93 -45.56 6.62
CA SER A 111 -30.83 -46.33 7.17
C SER A 111 -29.52 -45.54 7.09
N LEU A 112 -28.55 -45.91 7.90
CA LEU A 112 -27.20 -45.35 8.00
C LEU A 112 -26.65 -44.76 6.68
N PRO A 113 -25.85 -43.69 6.74
CA PRO A 113 -25.21 -43.11 5.54
C PRO A 113 -24.55 -44.25 4.75
N LYS A 114 -24.66 -44.25 3.44
CA LYS A 114 -23.90 -45.18 2.60
C LYS A 114 -22.43 -44.92 2.78
N GLU A 115 -21.60 -45.93 2.56
CA GLU A 115 -20.15 -45.81 2.63
C GLU A 115 -19.68 -44.62 1.79
N GLY A 116 -18.99 -43.63 2.43
CA GLY A 116 -18.59 -42.37 1.82
C GLY A 116 -19.58 -41.18 1.90
N GLU A 117 -20.80 -41.38 2.37
CA GLU A 117 -21.77 -40.27 2.59
C GLU A 117 -21.63 -39.68 4.00
N SER A 118 -21.62 -38.36 4.09
CA SER A 118 -21.66 -37.67 5.38
C SER A 118 -23.09 -37.65 5.92
N GLY A 119 -23.30 -37.98 7.20
CA GLY A 119 -24.59 -37.91 7.87
C GLY A 119 -25.14 -36.47 7.99
N VAL A 120 -24.27 -35.46 7.82
CA VAL A 120 -24.63 -34.03 7.84
C VAL A 120 -23.98 -33.34 6.65
N ILE A 121 -24.78 -32.59 5.90
CA ILE A 121 -24.35 -31.75 4.78
C ILE A 121 -24.46 -30.29 5.18
N ILE A 122 -23.40 -29.53 4.98
CA ILE A 122 -23.32 -28.07 5.19
C ILE A 122 -22.48 -27.46 4.05
N ALA A 123 -22.87 -26.30 3.54
CA ALA A 123 -22.07 -25.58 2.57
C ALA A 123 -20.68 -25.21 3.12
N PRO A 124 -19.61 -25.24 2.33
CA PRO A 124 -18.31 -24.76 2.75
C PRO A 124 -18.39 -23.27 3.15
N LEU A 125 -17.56 -22.87 4.10
CA LEU A 125 -17.45 -21.45 4.45
C LEU A 125 -16.81 -20.70 3.27
N PRO A 126 -17.40 -19.57 2.81
CA PRO A 126 -16.77 -18.74 1.79
C PRO A 126 -15.34 -18.35 2.20
N PRO A 127 -14.40 -18.29 1.25
CA PRO A 127 -13.02 -17.91 1.55
C PRO A 127 -12.96 -16.50 2.12
N SER A 128 -12.12 -16.31 3.13
CA SER A 128 -11.84 -15.02 3.73
C SER A 128 -10.39 -14.61 3.40
N PRO A 129 -10.11 -13.33 3.09
CA PRO A 129 -8.75 -12.85 2.83
C PRO A 129 -7.78 -13.16 3.96
N ILE A 130 -8.25 -13.09 5.19
CA ILE A 130 -7.49 -13.40 6.40
C ILE A 130 -8.23 -14.44 7.22
N TYR A 131 -7.54 -15.49 7.62
CA TYR A 131 -8.13 -16.56 8.43
C TYR A 131 -8.65 -16.02 9.77
N LYS A 132 -9.91 -16.34 10.10
CA LYS A 132 -10.58 -15.90 11.33
C LYS A 132 -10.62 -14.38 11.55
N CYS A 133 -10.59 -13.59 10.49
CA CYS A 133 -10.72 -12.15 10.57
C CYS A 133 -12.19 -11.72 10.71
N LEU A 134 -12.44 -10.72 11.55
CA LEU A 134 -13.76 -10.08 11.66
C LEU A 134 -14.02 -9.13 10.47
N ALA A 135 -12.97 -8.51 9.93
CA ALA A 135 -13.09 -7.60 8.78
C ALA A 135 -13.34 -8.39 7.50
N GLY A 136 -14.35 -7.99 6.76
CA GLY A 136 -14.59 -8.45 5.40
C GLY A 136 -13.65 -7.79 4.39
N PRO A 137 -13.62 -8.27 3.13
CA PRO A 137 -12.71 -7.75 2.10
C PRO A 137 -12.85 -6.25 1.87
N SER A 138 -14.08 -5.71 1.89
CA SER A 138 -14.35 -4.29 1.68
C SER A 138 -13.75 -3.41 2.76
N LEU A 139 -13.85 -3.79 4.03
CA LEU A 139 -13.25 -3.04 5.13
C LEU A 139 -11.72 -3.12 5.09
N LEU A 140 -11.14 -4.28 4.75
CA LEU A 140 -9.69 -4.43 4.61
C LEU A 140 -9.15 -3.53 3.49
N ALA A 141 -9.83 -3.49 2.34
CA ALA A 141 -9.48 -2.62 1.23
C ALA A 141 -9.57 -1.13 1.63
N GLU A 142 -10.63 -0.73 2.33
CA GLU A 142 -10.81 0.63 2.81
C GLU A 142 -9.69 1.07 3.75
N ILE A 143 -9.29 0.22 4.71
CA ILE A 143 -8.19 0.51 5.64
C ILE A 143 -6.88 0.80 4.88
N LEU A 144 -6.59 0.05 3.81
CA LEU A 144 -5.39 0.27 3.00
C LEU A 144 -5.49 1.56 2.17
N LEU A 145 -6.61 1.77 1.48
CA LEU A 145 -6.86 2.97 0.69
C LEU A 145 -6.75 4.23 1.55
N GLN A 146 -7.41 4.26 2.70
CA GLN A 146 -7.33 5.37 3.64
C GLN A 146 -5.88 5.65 4.06
N LYS A 147 -5.10 4.61 4.31
CA LYS A 147 -3.71 4.77 4.76
C LYS A 147 -2.76 5.26 3.66
N TYR A 148 -2.86 4.72 2.45
CA TYR A 148 -1.88 4.95 1.39
C TYR A 148 -2.33 5.92 0.32
N GLU A 149 -3.60 5.92 -0.05
CA GLU A 149 -4.16 6.84 -1.04
C GLU A 149 -4.50 8.20 -0.39
N TYR A 150 -5.21 8.15 0.75
CA TYR A 150 -5.68 9.36 1.43
C TYR A 150 -4.77 9.81 2.58
N HIS A 151 -3.70 9.09 2.85
CA HIS A 151 -2.72 9.38 3.91
C HIS A 151 -3.31 9.52 5.32
N VAL A 152 -4.41 8.81 5.60
CA VAL A 152 -5.08 8.80 6.90
C VAL A 152 -4.43 7.75 7.81
N PRO A 153 -3.74 8.14 8.89
CA PRO A 153 -3.13 7.19 9.81
C PRO A 153 -4.17 6.41 10.60
N PHE A 154 -3.81 5.22 11.09
CA PHE A 154 -4.75 4.31 11.77
C PHE A 154 -5.50 4.95 12.94
N TYR A 155 -4.85 5.78 13.75
CA TYR A 155 -5.51 6.45 14.88
C TYR A 155 -6.65 7.39 14.43
N ARG A 156 -6.58 7.97 13.22
CA ARG A 156 -7.68 8.77 12.65
C ARG A 156 -8.78 7.89 12.10
N GLN A 157 -8.44 6.80 11.41
CA GLN A 157 -9.41 5.81 10.95
C GLN A 157 -10.21 5.22 12.12
N VAL A 158 -9.55 4.89 13.24
CA VAL A 158 -10.21 4.43 14.47
C VAL A 158 -11.21 5.46 14.99
N LYS A 159 -10.88 6.76 14.93
CA LYS A 159 -11.84 7.81 15.33
C LYS A 159 -13.05 7.86 14.40
N GLU A 160 -12.83 7.74 13.09
CA GLU A 160 -13.90 7.71 12.09
C GLU A 160 -14.83 6.51 12.33
N TYR A 161 -14.29 5.29 12.48
CA TYR A 161 -15.10 4.11 12.78
C TYR A 161 -15.87 4.23 14.09
N ARG A 162 -15.30 4.93 15.08
CA ARG A 162 -16.03 5.22 16.33
C ARG A 162 -17.23 6.13 16.11
N HIS A 163 -17.15 7.12 15.23
CA HIS A 163 -18.30 7.96 14.84
C HIS A 163 -19.35 7.16 14.09
N LEU A 164 -18.94 6.13 13.33
CA LEU A 164 -19.84 5.17 12.67
C LEU A 164 -20.37 4.08 13.62
N GLY A 165 -20.12 4.18 14.92
CA GLY A 165 -20.64 3.28 15.95
C GLY A 165 -19.75 2.08 16.30
N VAL A 166 -18.57 1.93 15.69
CA VAL A 166 -17.69 0.77 15.91
C VAL A 166 -16.41 1.17 16.62
N ARG A 167 -16.13 0.56 17.76
CA ARG A 167 -14.92 0.79 18.55
C ARG A 167 -13.85 -0.27 18.22
N LEU A 168 -13.06 0.00 17.20
CA LEU A 168 -11.91 -0.83 16.84
C LEU A 168 -10.64 -0.26 17.49
N PRO A 169 -9.85 -1.06 18.22
CA PRO A 169 -8.51 -0.64 18.66
C PRO A 169 -7.55 -0.49 17.48
N GLU A 170 -6.60 0.43 17.56
CA GLU A 170 -5.57 0.63 16.55
C GLU A 170 -4.72 -0.63 16.34
N SER A 171 -4.45 -1.39 17.42
CA SER A 171 -3.76 -2.67 17.37
C SER A 171 -4.48 -3.71 16.50
N THR A 172 -5.80 -3.66 16.42
CA THR A 172 -6.60 -4.53 15.56
C THR A 172 -6.38 -4.19 14.08
N LEU A 173 -6.42 -2.90 13.72
CA LEU A 173 -6.12 -2.47 12.34
C LEU A 173 -4.70 -2.85 11.94
N SER A 174 -3.73 -2.59 12.81
CA SER A 174 -2.33 -3.00 12.58
C SER A 174 -2.18 -4.51 12.44
N GLY A 175 -2.94 -5.30 13.22
CA GLY A 175 -2.93 -6.76 13.14
C GLY A 175 -3.52 -7.30 11.85
N TRP A 176 -4.49 -6.62 11.23
CA TRP A 176 -5.05 -6.99 9.93
C TRP A 176 -4.14 -6.54 8.77
N PHE A 177 -3.42 -5.45 8.96
CA PHE A 177 -2.61 -4.84 7.92
C PHE A 177 -1.52 -5.76 7.36
N LYS A 178 -0.71 -6.38 8.24
CA LYS A 178 0.39 -7.26 7.83
C LYS A 178 -0.09 -8.46 6.98
N PRO A 179 -1.08 -9.25 7.42
CA PRO A 179 -1.60 -10.36 6.61
C PRO A 179 -2.18 -9.93 5.25
N VAL A 180 -2.79 -8.74 5.17
CA VAL A 180 -3.27 -8.21 3.87
C VAL A 180 -2.11 -7.86 2.96
N CYS A 181 -1.04 -7.24 3.48
CA CYS A 181 0.17 -6.97 2.71
C CYS A 181 0.81 -8.28 2.19
N GLU A 182 0.86 -9.32 3.03
CA GLU A 182 1.35 -10.65 2.63
C GLU A 182 0.47 -11.27 1.53
N LEU A 183 -0.84 -11.13 1.63
CA LEU A 183 -1.79 -11.57 0.58
C LEU A 183 -1.57 -10.84 -0.75
N LEU A 184 -1.23 -9.55 -0.72
CA LEU A 184 -0.97 -8.73 -1.91
C LEU A 184 0.45 -8.89 -2.47
N SER A 185 1.36 -9.56 -1.75
CA SER A 185 2.76 -9.73 -2.15
C SER A 185 2.95 -10.33 -3.56
N PRO A 186 2.16 -11.35 -4.00
CA PRO A 186 2.29 -11.86 -5.37
C PRO A 186 1.99 -10.80 -6.44
N LEU A 187 0.99 -9.93 -6.21
CA LEU A 187 0.67 -8.82 -7.13
C LEU A 187 1.81 -7.80 -7.18
N TYR A 188 2.41 -7.48 -6.04
CA TYR A 188 3.60 -6.63 -5.99
C TYR A 188 4.75 -7.24 -6.77
N SER A 189 4.99 -8.54 -6.66
CA SER A 189 6.05 -9.24 -7.39
C SER A 189 5.84 -9.17 -8.91
N GLU A 190 4.61 -9.30 -9.39
CA GLU A 190 4.29 -9.13 -10.82
C GLU A 190 4.44 -7.68 -11.25
N LEU A 191 4.03 -6.71 -10.43
CA LEU A 191 4.23 -5.29 -10.72
C LEU A 191 5.73 -4.94 -10.81
N VAL A 192 6.57 -5.51 -9.94
CA VAL A 192 8.03 -5.35 -10.02
C VAL A 192 8.55 -5.84 -11.37
N LYS A 193 8.14 -7.03 -11.83
CA LYS A 193 8.53 -7.58 -13.15
C LYS A 193 8.09 -6.68 -14.28
N LEU A 194 6.86 -6.18 -14.25
CA LEU A 194 6.34 -5.26 -15.27
C LEU A 194 7.16 -3.96 -15.34
N VAL A 195 7.44 -3.36 -14.19
CA VAL A 195 8.17 -2.09 -14.11
C VAL A 195 9.63 -2.28 -14.52
N THR A 196 10.30 -3.32 -14.02
CA THR A 196 11.71 -3.59 -14.37
C THR A 196 11.89 -4.16 -15.77
N GLY A 197 10.84 -4.68 -16.39
CA GLY A 197 10.82 -5.12 -17.79
C GLY A 197 10.51 -4.00 -18.79
N SER A 198 10.20 -2.78 -18.33
CA SER A 198 10.00 -1.61 -19.20
C SER A 198 11.31 -1.19 -19.88
N GLY A 199 11.21 -0.71 -21.12
CA GLY A 199 12.38 -0.20 -21.84
C GLY A 199 12.87 1.18 -21.38
N TYR A 200 12.12 1.87 -20.51
CA TYR A 200 12.50 3.18 -19.96
C TYR A 200 11.99 3.34 -18.54
N VAL A 201 12.92 3.44 -17.59
CA VAL A 201 12.62 3.65 -16.18
C VAL A 201 13.26 4.91 -15.63
N GLN A 202 12.57 5.55 -14.71
CA GLN A 202 13.08 6.62 -13.86
C GLN A 202 13.27 6.06 -12.45
N VAL A 203 14.41 6.34 -11.85
CA VAL A 203 14.74 5.86 -10.51
C VAL A 203 15.15 7.05 -9.63
N ASP A 204 14.66 7.04 -8.41
CA ASP A 204 14.99 8.03 -7.37
C ASP A 204 14.88 7.36 -6.00
N GLU A 205 15.57 7.89 -4.99
CA GLU A 205 15.42 7.43 -3.62
C GLU A 205 14.89 8.53 -2.71
N THR A 206 13.94 8.15 -1.86
CA THR A 206 13.38 9.04 -0.85
C THR A 206 13.64 8.53 0.56
N THR A 207 13.76 9.45 1.50
CA THR A 207 14.04 9.10 2.89
C THR A 207 12.76 8.83 3.66
N VAL A 208 12.77 7.80 4.48
CA VAL A 208 11.73 7.47 5.45
C VAL A 208 12.34 7.37 6.84
N ARG A 209 11.59 7.80 7.86
CA ARG A 209 12.02 7.64 9.25
C ARG A 209 11.35 6.40 9.85
N VAL A 210 12.16 5.43 10.25
CA VAL A 210 11.71 4.15 10.82
C VAL A 210 12.08 4.11 12.30
N ILE A 211 11.13 3.70 13.14
CA ILE A 211 11.34 3.59 14.58
C ILE A 211 12.20 2.37 14.88
N ASN A 212 13.39 2.60 15.41
CA ASN A 212 14.23 1.53 15.92
C ASN A 212 13.88 1.27 17.40
N LYS A 213 13.14 0.20 17.64
CA LYS A 213 12.67 -0.18 18.98
C LYS A 213 13.80 -0.39 19.99
N GLY A 214 14.97 -0.86 19.53
CA GLY A 214 16.13 -1.09 20.39
C GLY A 214 16.83 0.18 20.85
N LYS A 215 16.70 1.28 20.09
CA LYS A 215 17.43 2.54 20.36
C LYS A 215 16.55 3.67 20.90
N GLY A 216 15.22 3.51 20.90
CA GLY A 216 14.29 4.58 21.24
C GLY A 216 14.37 5.81 20.33
N LYS A 217 14.98 5.66 19.15
CA LYS A 217 15.20 6.70 18.14
C LYS A 217 14.67 6.24 16.79
N THR A 218 14.46 7.21 15.90
CA THR A 218 14.18 6.90 14.49
C THR A 218 15.48 6.89 13.71
N ASP A 219 15.69 5.84 12.92
CA ASP A 219 16.76 5.78 11.94
C ASP A 219 16.26 6.39 10.61
N LYS A 220 17.17 7.01 9.84
CA LYS A 220 16.90 7.50 8.50
C LYS A 220 17.15 6.35 7.53
N GLU A 221 16.10 5.89 6.91
CA GLU A 221 16.11 4.80 5.96
C GLU A 221 15.65 5.27 4.59
N TYR A 222 15.70 4.42 3.57
CA TYR A 222 15.44 4.79 2.18
C TYR A 222 14.43 3.85 1.53
N LEU A 223 13.58 4.46 0.71
CA LEU A 223 12.71 3.79 -0.25
C LEU A 223 13.21 4.13 -1.65
N TRP A 224 13.38 3.14 -2.47
CA TRP A 224 13.69 3.27 -3.88
C TRP A 224 12.39 3.35 -4.68
N MET A 225 12.23 4.43 -5.42
CA MET A 225 11.13 4.59 -6.36
C MET A 225 11.62 4.21 -7.75
N VAL A 226 10.93 3.31 -8.42
CA VAL A 226 11.17 2.98 -9.84
C VAL A 226 9.87 3.19 -10.61
N ARG A 227 9.92 4.03 -11.62
CA ARG A 227 8.79 4.35 -12.48
C ARG A 227 9.04 3.88 -13.90
N ALA A 228 8.19 3.00 -14.41
CA ALA A 228 8.08 2.68 -15.82
C ALA A 228 7.34 3.82 -16.53
N VAL A 229 8.07 4.54 -17.41
CA VAL A 229 7.57 5.81 -17.96
C VAL A 229 6.46 5.58 -18.96
N MET A 230 6.62 4.59 -19.84
CA MET A 230 5.67 4.28 -20.92
C MET A 230 4.40 3.67 -20.37
N GLU A 231 4.51 2.78 -19.42
CA GLU A 231 3.40 2.04 -18.80
C GLU A 231 2.72 2.87 -17.69
N LYS A 232 3.32 4.02 -17.29
CA LYS A 232 2.84 4.89 -16.21
C LYS A 232 2.65 4.17 -14.87
N GLN A 233 3.50 3.17 -14.61
CA GLN A 233 3.49 2.40 -13.37
C GLN A 233 4.66 2.78 -12.50
N VAL A 234 4.49 2.65 -11.19
CA VAL A 234 5.52 2.96 -10.19
C VAL A 234 5.54 1.90 -9.10
N ILE A 235 6.74 1.54 -8.68
CA ILE A 235 6.96 0.73 -7.49
C ILE A 235 7.78 1.51 -6.46
N PHE A 236 7.54 1.19 -5.20
CA PHE A 236 8.38 1.61 -4.08
C PHE A 236 9.01 0.35 -3.48
N HIS A 237 10.33 0.29 -3.50
CA HIS A 237 11.07 -0.86 -2.99
C HIS A 237 11.82 -0.46 -1.71
N TYR A 238 11.65 -1.27 -0.67
CA TYR A 238 12.32 -1.12 0.61
C TYR A 238 13.20 -2.35 0.85
N ASP A 239 14.48 -2.12 1.12
CA ASP A 239 15.48 -3.18 1.37
C ASP A 239 16.22 -2.84 2.67
N ASP A 240 15.59 -3.16 3.79
CA ASP A 240 16.07 -2.88 5.16
C ASP A 240 16.63 -1.45 5.34
N GLY A 241 16.04 -0.49 4.64
CA GLY A 241 16.42 0.92 4.68
C GLY A 241 17.74 1.25 4.00
N SER A 242 18.33 0.33 3.28
CA SER A 242 19.60 0.50 2.61
C SER A 242 19.55 1.53 1.47
N ARG A 243 20.53 2.43 1.42
CA ARG A 243 20.84 3.30 0.27
C ARG A 243 21.97 2.73 -0.58
N SER A 244 22.32 1.47 -0.39
CA SER A 244 23.47 0.89 -1.08
C SER A 244 23.18 0.71 -2.58
N GLY A 245 24.19 0.96 -3.43
CA GLY A 245 24.09 0.67 -4.86
C GLY A 245 23.85 -0.82 -5.16
N GLN A 246 24.04 -1.72 -4.19
CA GLN A 246 23.71 -3.13 -4.34
C GLN A 246 22.21 -3.37 -4.40
N THR A 247 21.42 -2.64 -3.62
CA THR A 247 19.95 -2.72 -3.63
C THR A 247 19.40 -2.46 -5.02
N ILE A 248 19.80 -1.34 -5.63
CA ILE A 248 19.31 -1.00 -6.98
C ILE A 248 19.86 -1.93 -8.06
N ARG A 249 21.10 -2.42 -7.93
CA ARG A 249 21.65 -3.43 -8.84
C ARG A 249 20.86 -4.73 -8.77
N ASN A 250 20.48 -5.18 -7.59
CA ASN A 250 19.67 -6.39 -7.41
C ASN A 250 18.27 -6.21 -8.02
N LEU A 251 17.65 -5.04 -7.79
CA LEU A 251 16.33 -4.74 -8.29
C LEU A 251 16.28 -4.66 -9.83
N LEU A 252 17.31 -4.08 -10.44
CA LEU A 252 17.42 -3.86 -11.89
C LEU A 252 18.43 -4.81 -12.58
N LYS A 253 18.74 -5.97 -11.98
CA LYS A 253 19.78 -6.89 -12.48
C LYS A 253 19.58 -7.33 -13.94
N ASP A 254 18.33 -7.50 -14.37
CA ASP A 254 17.95 -7.97 -15.70
C ASP A 254 17.42 -6.81 -16.58
N PHE A 255 17.51 -5.57 -16.11
CA PHE A 255 17.00 -4.40 -16.81
C PHE A 255 17.80 -4.13 -18.09
N LYS A 256 17.08 -3.74 -19.15
CA LYS A 256 17.63 -3.31 -20.45
C LYS A 256 16.86 -2.10 -20.94
N GLY A 257 17.58 -1.06 -21.35
CA GLY A 257 16.96 0.15 -21.87
C GLY A 257 17.51 1.43 -21.27
N TYR A 258 16.65 2.42 -21.14
CA TYR A 258 17.01 3.74 -20.65
C TYR A 258 16.76 3.85 -19.13
N LEU A 259 17.80 4.15 -18.38
CA LEU A 259 17.76 4.37 -16.92
C LEU A 259 17.99 5.84 -16.60
N GLN A 260 16.96 6.57 -16.23
CA GLN A 260 17.06 7.96 -15.83
C GLN A 260 17.18 8.11 -14.31
N SER A 261 18.18 8.85 -13.86
CA SER A 261 18.43 9.10 -12.43
C SER A 261 18.87 10.54 -12.17
N ASP A 262 19.04 10.88 -10.89
CA ASP A 262 19.58 12.16 -10.43
C ASP A 262 21.11 12.28 -10.55
N GLY A 263 21.79 11.21 -11.02
CA GLY A 263 23.26 11.13 -11.09
C GLY A 263 23.92 10.70 -9.78
N TYR A 264 23.18 10.16 -8.81
CA TYR A 264 23.77 9.57 -7.63
C TYR A 264 24.75 8.43 -7.99
N SER A 265 25.91 8.38 -7.35
CA SER A 265 27.00 7.46 -7.67
C SER A 265 26.64 5.97 -7.64
N ALA A 266 25.55 5.58 -6.97
CA ALA A 266 25.05 4.23 -6.97
C ALA A 266 24.66 3.73 -8.37
N TYR A 267 24.26 4.64 -9.27
CA TYR A 267 23.84 4.32 -10.64
C TYR A 267 25.02 4.18 -11.60
N ASN A 268 26.23 4.63 -11.23
CA ASN A 268 27.45 4.46 -12.05
C ASN A 268 27.78 2.99 -12.32
N ALA A 269 27.24 2.07 -11.50
CA ALA A 269 27.37 0.63 -11.73
C ALA A 269 26.69 0.13 -13.02
N PHE A 270 25.80 0.93 -13.59
CA PHE A 270 25.12 0.64 -14.86
C PHE A 270 25.85 1.31 -16.06
N ASP A 271 26.80 2.19 -15.79
CA ASP A 271 27.60 2.83 -16.82
C ASP A 271 28.48 1.78 -17.52
N GLY A 272 28.54 1.85 -18.87
CA GLY A 272 29.24 0.87 -19.66
C GLY A 272 28.59 -0.51 -19.75
N THR A 273 27.43 -0.73 -19.11
CA THR A 273 26.65 -1.96 -19.28
C THR A 273 26.06 -1.99 -20.70
N LYS A 274 26.32 -3.06 -21.45
CA LYS A 274 25.99 -3.16 -22.88
C LYS A 274 24.55 -2.83 -23.25
N ASP A 275 23.60 -3.16 -22.36
CA ASP A 275 22.17 -3.08 -22.65
C ASP A 275 21.49 -1.92 -21.88
N VAL A 276 22.23 -1.10 -21.11
CA VAL A 276 21.66 -0.01 -20.30
C VAL A 276 22.25 1.33 -20.74
N CYS A 277 21.38 2.29 -21.03
CA CYS A 277 21.76 3.66 -21.33
C CYS A 277 21.36 4.57 -20.15
N LEU A 278 22.36 5.11 -19.46
CA LEU A 278 22.12 6.07 -18.38
C LEU A 278 21.69 7.42 -18.93
N ILE A 279 20.66 8.02 -18.33
CA ILE A 279 20.16 9.35 -18.66
C ILE A 279 20.11 10.20 -17.40
N ALA A 280 20.70 11.39 -17.48
CA ALA A 280 20.60 12.36 -16.39
C ALA A 280 19.20 13.02 -16.34
N CYS A 281 18.67 13.23 -15.15
CA CYS A 281 17.40 13.93 -14.95
C CYS A 281 17.60 15.46 -14.97
N LEU A 282 17.12 16.11 -16.03
CA LEU A 282 17.25 17.56 -16.20
C LEU A 282 16.59 18.37 -15.06
N ALA A 283 15.54 17.83 -14.44
CA ALA A 283 14.89 18.49 -13.30
C ALA A 283 15.79 18.52 -12.06
N HIS A 284 16.59 17.47 -11.84
CA HIS A 284 17.57 17.45 -10.75
C HIS A 284 18.74 18.39 -11.06
N ILE A 285 19.25 18.39 -12.31
CA ILE A 285 20.27 19.33 -12.74
C ILE A 285 19.80 20.77 -12.52
N ARG A 286 18.57 21.10 -12.95
CA ARG A 286 17.99 22.43 -12.72
C ARG A 286 17.95 22.81 -11.23
N ARG A 287 17.54 21.89 -10.36
CA ARG A 287 17.53 22.12 -8.90
C ARG A 287 18.93 22.39 -8.36
N HIS A 288 19.95 21.68 -8.84
CA HIS A 288 21.34 21.94 -8.45
C HIS A 288 21.81 23.31 -8.90
N MET A 289 21.46 23.76 -10.12
CA MET A 289 21.78 25.10 -10.60
C MET A 289 21.04 26.19 -9.81
N GLU A 290 19.81 25.94 -9.36
CA GLU A 290 19.09 26.85 -8.48
C GLU A 290 19.78 27.02 -7.11
N LEU A 291 20.34 25.95 -6.56
CA LEU A 291 21.11 26.01 -5.32
C LEU A 291 22.47 26.70 -5.52
N ALA A 292 23.08 26.57 -6.70
CA ALA A 292 24.33 27.19 -7.05
C ALA A 292 24.24 28.72 -7.28
N LEU A 293 23.04 29.32 -7.32
CA LEU A 293 22.85 30.77 -7.45
C LEU A 293 23.52 31.57 -6.32
N ASP A 294 23.60 30.98 -5.12
CA ASP A 294 24.22 31.61 -3.96
C ASP A 294 25.76 31.52 -4.01
N GLU A 295 26.32 30.56 -4.76
CA GLU A 295 27.73 30.32 -4.89
C GLU A 295 28.35 31.06 -6.11
N ASN A 296 27.75 30.89 -7.29
CA ASN A 296 28.16 31.54 -8.53
C ASN A 296 26.94 31.89 -9.41
N ARG A 297 26.43 33.09 -9.18
CA ARG A 297 25.19 33.56 -9.78
C ARG A 297 25.23 33.56 -11.32
N SER A 298 26.31 34.08 -11.91
CA SER A 298 26.41 34.29 -13.37
C SER A 298 26.42 32.95 -14.13
N LEU A 299 27.18 31.98 -13.61
CA LEU A 299 27.20 30.64 -14.19
C LEU A 299 25.86 29.90 -14.01
N ALA A 300 25.28 29.98 -12.81
CA ALA A 300 24.00 29.33 -12.52
C ALA A 300 22.85 29.94 -13.34
N GLU A 301 22.77 31.26 -13.50
CA GLU A 301 21.77 31.93 -14.34
C GLU A 301 21.90 31.52 -15.81
N TYR A 302 23.14 31.42 -16.32
CA TYR A 302 23.39 30.93 -17.68
C TYR A 302 22.81 29.50 -17.87
N ALA A 303 23.20 28.59 -16.97
CA ALA A 303 22.72 27.20 -17.02
C ALA A 303 21.18 27.10 -16.92
N LEU A 304 20.59 27.85 -15.98
CA LEU A 304 19.13 27.87 -15.82
C LEU A 304 18.42 28.40 -17.07
N LYS A 305 19.01 29.39 -17.76
CA LYS A 305 18.46 29.90 -19.02
C LYS A 305 18.51 28.85 -20.11
N GLN A 306 19.63 28.13 -20.28
CA GLN A 306 19.73 27.05 -21.26
C GLN A 306 18.70 25.94 -20.99
N ILE A 307 18.53 25.54 -19.74
CA ILE A 307 17.52 24.55 -19.34
C ILE A 307 16.11 25.05 -19.63
N GLN A 308 15.83 26.35 -19.40
CA GLN A 308 14.54 26.95 -19.71
C GLN A 308 14.22 26.90 -21.20
N GLU A 309 15.21 27.17 -22.07
CA GLU A 309 15.04 27.05 -23.51
C GLU A 309 14.71 25.60 -23.95
N LEU A 310 15.37 24.60 -23.34
CA LEU A 310 15.03 23.21 -23.59
C LEU A 310 13.57 22.89 -23.20
N TYR A 311 13.09 23.36 -22.07
CA TYR A 311 11.66 23.19 -21.68
C TYR A 311 10.72 23.95 -22.63
N HIS A 312 11.12 25.10 -23.10
CA HIS A 312 10.31 25.88 -24.07
C HIS A 312 10.13 25.12 -25.40
N ILE A 313 11.18 24.40 -25.87
CA ILE A 313 11.08 23.55 -27.06
C ILE A 313 10.01 22.44 -26.85
N GLU A 314 9.95 21.83 -25.67
CA GLU A 314 8.92 20.85 -25.34
C GLU A 314 7.52 21.44 -25.30
N GLN A 315 7.37 22.65 -24.76
CA GLN A 315 6.08 23.36 -24.79
C GLN A 315 5.61 23.66 -26.22
N ILE A 316 6.54 24.00 -27.12
CA ILE A 316 6.21 24.18 -28.55
C ILE A 316 5.73 22.85 -29.17
N ALA A 317 6.41 21.75 -28.83
CA ALA A 317 6.02 20.43 -29.32
C ALA A 317 4.62 20.02 -28.82
N ASP A 318 4.32 20.30 -27.57
CA ASP A 318 3.01 20.02 -26.95
C ASP A 318 1.91 20.92 -27.57
N ALA A 319 2.16 22.21 -27.70
CA ALA A 319 1.21 23.15 -28.28
C ALA A 319 0.87 22.79 -29.74
N ARG A 320 1.84 22.28 -30.50
CA ARG A 320 1.67 21.81 -31.88
C ARG A 320 1.14 20.38 -31.95
N LYS A 321 0.96 19.69 -30.83
CA LYS A 321 0.54 18.27 -30.74
C LYS A 321 1.39 17.36 -31.62
N LEU A 322 2.71 17.57 -31.64
CA LEU A 322 3.61 16.79 -32.47
C LEU A 322 3.66 15.34 -31.97
N ASP A 323 3.67 14.42 -32.91
CA ASP A 323 3.95 13.00 -32.66
C ASP A 323 5.42 12.78 -32.29
N ALA A 324 5.79 11.55 -32.00
CA ALA A 324 7.17 11.20 -31.61
C ALA A 324 8.21 11.59 -32.67
N GLN A 325 7.89 11.43 -33.94
CA GLN A 325 8.79 11.76 -35.04
C GLN A 325 8.96 13.28 -35.20
N GLY A 326 7.86 14.02 -35.19
CA GLY A 326 7.89 15.48 -35.26
C GLY A 326 8.59 16.10 -34.06
N ARG A 327 8.40 15.53 -32.85
CA ARG A 327 9.10 15.96 -31.64
C ARG A 327 10.61 15.68 -31.76
N CYS A 328 11.00 14.51 -32.26
CA CYS A 328 12.39 14.19 -32.48
C CYS A 328 13.05 15.19 -33.46
N ALA A 329 12.42 15.48 -34.59
CA ALA A 329 12.91 16.44 -35.56
C ALA A 329 13.04 17.86 -34.96
N LEU A 330 12.06 18.28 -34.16
CA LEU A 330 12.11 19.57 -33.46
C LEU A 330 13.30 19.64 -32.49
N ARG A 331 13.50 18.59 -31.67
CA ARG A 331 14.63 18.49 -30.73
C ARG A 331 15.97 18.52 -31.46
N GLN A 332 16.13 17.75 -32.52
CA GLN A 332 17.37 17.76 -33.31
C GLN A 332 17.71 19.15 -33.87
N ARG A 333 16.70 19.88 -34.33
CA ARG A 333 16.91 21.21 -34.89
C ARG A 333 17.19 22.29 -33.84
N LEU A 334 16.50 22.27 -32.69
CA LEU A 334 16.52 23.37 -31.73
C LEU A 334 17.24 23.03 -30.42
N ALA A 335 17.12 21.79 -29.92
CA ALA A 335 17.73 21.41 -28.65
C ALA A 335 19.21 21.01 -28.80
N THR A 336 19.58 20.32 -29.90
CA THR A 336 20.98 19.92 -30.13
C THR A 336 21.97 21.08 -30.07
N PRO A 337 21.76 22.23 -30.76
CA PRO A 337 22.68 23.37 -30.66
C PRO A 337 22.80 23.93 -29.24
N ILE A 338 21.72 23.89 -28.43
CA ILE A 338 21.76 24.32 -27.03
C ILE A 338 22.61 23.36 -26.21
N LEU A 339 22.43 22.04 -26.40
CA LEU A 339 23.20 21.00 -25.70
C LEU A 339 24.67 21.05 -26.07
N ASP A 340 25.01 21.22 -27.36
CA ASP A 340 26.39 21.36 -27.83
C ASP A 340 27.07 22.58 -27.25
N SER A 341 26.33 23.68 -27.08
CA SER A 341 26.83 24.90 -26.41
C SER A 341 27.05 24.69 -24.90
N PHE A 342 26.14 23.92 -24.30
CA PHE A 342 26.17 23.59 -22.87
C PHE A 342 27.32 22.62 -22.53
N GLU A 343 27.64 21.68 -23.42
CA GLU A 343 28.78 20.77 -23.27
C GLU A 343 30.14 21.49 -23.34
N LYS A 344 30.22 22.56 -24.10
CA LYS A 344 31.47 23.38 -24.25
C LYS A 344 31.64 24.37 -23.13
N TRP A 345 30.62 24.67 -22.36
CA TRP A 345 30.60 25.61 -21.25
C TRP A 345 31.11 25.00 -19.96
#